data_63326f9345ee1087ed682a428e66372f
#
_entry.id   63326f9345ee1087ed682a428e66372f
#
_cell.length_a   1.000
_cell.length_b   1.000
_cell.length_c   1.000
_cell.angle_alpha   90.00
_cell.angle_beta   90.00
_cell.angle_gamma   90.00
#
_symmetry.space_group_name_H-M   'P 1'
#
loop_
_entity.id
_entity.type
_entity.pdbx_description
1 polymer ?
#
loop_
_entity_poly.entity_id
_entity_poly.type
_entity_poly.pdbx_seq_one_letter_code
_entity_poly.pdbx_strand_id
1 'polypeptide(L)'
;MESTGLLNLFIPELTACRGVTQGSYHHFDVLDHSFLVCNACPAGMEHIHIRLAGLFHDIGKPAVRKEASDGSCTFYRHEGVSEKMTRSIMRRLKYSNAEIDKTAHLVAEHMFHYAPSWTDAAVRRFIVRVGKENIDDLFALRKADVFGLTGTYTEPNFLVEFTARIDNILKEEGAYSLKDLAVNGKDLMAIGIPAGKCLGLILHDLLETVLDDPDQNTKEMLLPIATALYERIQRFQ
;
A
#
# COMPACT_ATOMS: atom_id res chain seq x y z
N MET A 1 -17.68 7.42 22.51
CA MET A 1 -17.49 5.96 22.69
C MET A 1 -16.30 5.65 23.61
N GLU A 2 -15.19 6.39 23.51
CA GLU A 2 -14.05 6.20 24.42
C GLU A 2 -14.42 6.54 25.87
N SER A 3 -14.95 7.74 26.13
CA SER A 3 -15.36 8.21 27.46
C SER A 3 -16.41 7.36 28.17
N THR A 4 -17.14 6.54 27.41
CA THR A 4 -18.16 5.62 27.94
C THR A 4 -17.65 4.19 28.09
N GLY A 5 -16.39 3.89 27.74
CA GLY A 5 -15.81 2.56 27.72
C GLY A 5 -16.30 1.66 26.58
N LEU A 6 -17.25 2.13 25.75
CA LEU A 6 -17.80 1.33 24.65
C LEU A 6 -16.73 0.99 23.60
N LEU A 7 -15.77 1.89 23.36
CA LEU A 7 -14.70 1.62 22.40
C LEU A 7 -13.90 0.37 22.76
N ASN A 8 -13.62 0.18 24.04
CA ASN A 8 -12.87 -0.98 24.53
C ASN A 8 -13.63 -2.32 24.35
N LEU A 9 -14.96 -2.29 24.28
CA LEU A 9 -15.76 -3.50 24.05
C LEU A 9 -15.73 -3.95 22.58
N PHE A 10 -15.66 -2.99 21.66
CA PHE A 10 -15.73 -3.29 20.22
C PHE A 10 -14.35 -3.36 19.55
N ILE A 11 -13.43 -2.45 19.92
CA ILE A 11 -12.10 -2.33 19.33
C ILE A 11 -11.06 -2.07 20.44
N PRO A 12 -10.79 -3.06 21.32
CA PRO A 12 -9.81 -2.92 22.40
C PRO A 12 -8.41 -2.61 21.87
N GLU A 13 -8.08 -3.05 20.65
CA GLU A 13 -6.80 -2.79 19.99
C GLU A 13 -6.60 -1.28 19.79
N LEU A 14 -7.65 -0.54 19.45
CA LEU A 14 -7.57 0.92 19.30
C LEU A 14 -7.42 1.60 20.65
N THR A 15 -8.08 1.10 21.70
CA THR A 15 -7.92 1.62 23.07
C THR A 15 -6.49 1.42 23.59
N ALA A 16 -5.79 0.36 23.17
CA ALA A 16 -4.38 0.12 23.50
C ALA A 16 -3.41 1.19 22.93
N CYS A 17 -3.87 2.00 21.98
CA CYS A 17 -3.11 3.13 21.44
C CYS A 17 -3.09 4.36 22.36
N ARG A 18 -3.94 4.41 23.40
CA ARG A 18 -4.00 5.51 24.37
C ARG A 18 -2.70 5.61 25.15
N GLY A 19 -2.13 6.83 25.21
CA GLY A 19 -0.88 7.12 25.92
C GLY A 19 0.39 6.63 25.20
N VAL A 20 0.28 6.06 24.00
CA VAL A 20 1.46 5.66 23.22
C VAL A 20 2.00 6.89 22.50
N THR A 21 3.10 7.44 23.02
CA THR A 21 3.81 8.60 22.45
C THR A 21 4.58 8.21 21.19
N GLN A 22 4.67 9.14 20.22
CA GLN A 22 5.21 8.87 18.87
C GLN A 22 6.50 9.64 18.53
N GLY A 23 7.11 10.34 19.51
CA GLY A 23 8.28 11.18 19.31
C GLY A 23 7.94 12.65 19.05
N SER A 24 8.98 13.49 18.83
CA SER A 24 8.90 14.95 18.86
C SER A 24 8.07 15.60 17.74
N TYR A 25 7.82 14.90 16.65
CA TYR A 25 7.04 15.43 15.51
C TYR A 25 5.53 15.25 15.68
N HIS A 26 5.08 14.45 16.63
CA HIS A 26 3.68 14.20 16.91
C HIS A 26 3.25 14.91 18.18
N HIS A 27 2.23 15.76 18.09
CA HIS A 27 1.66 16.44 19.24
C HIS A 27 0.70 15.57 20.06
N PHE A 28 0.27 14.45 19.49
CA PHE A 28 -0.78 13.58 20.02
C PHE A 28 -0.25 12.16 20.25
N ASP A 29 -0.90 11.40 21.14
CA ASP A 29 -0.68 9.96 21.22
C ASP A 29 -1.26 9.26 20.01
N VAL A 30 -0.97 7.95 19.83
CA VAL A 30 -1.44 7.18 18.65
C VAL A 30 -2.96 7.21 18.51
N LEU A 31 -3.72 7.19 19.62
CA LEU A 31 -5.18 7.17 19.56
C LEU A 31 -5.77 8.49 19.11
N ASP A 32 -5.33 9.61 19.70
CA ASP A 32 -5.81 10.95 19.32
C ASP A 32 -5.38 11.29 17.90
N HIS A 33 -4.16 10.93 17.51
CA HIS A 33 -3.70 11.02 16.13
C HIS A 33 -4.63 10.25 15.18
N SER A 34 -4.95 8.98 15.47
CA SER A 34 -5.84 8.16 14.64
C SER A 34 -7.25 8.77 14.52
N PHE A 35 -7.77 9.41 15.58
CA PHE A 35 -9.05 10.11 15.51
C PHE A 35 -8.99 11.36 14.64
N LEU A 36 -7.91 12.13 14.72
CA LEU A 36 -7.70 13.31 13.88
C LEU A 36 -7.59 12.91 12.40
N VAL A 37 -6.79 11.88 12.09
CA VAL A 37 -6.65 11.35 10.72
C VAL A 37 -7.99 10.87 10.18
N CYS A 38 -8.72 10.05 10.93
CA CYS A 38 -10.05 9.57 10.55
C CYS A 38 -11.02 10.74 10.27
N ASN A 39 -10.98 11.78 11.08
CA ASN A 39 -11.86 12.96 10.91
C ASN A 39 -11.45 13.85 9.73
N ALA A 40 -10.15 13.91 9.41
CA ALA A 40 -9.61 14.66 8.27
C ALA A 40 -9.81 13.96 6.92
N CYS A 41 -10.04 12.64 6.92
CA CYS A 41 -10.38 11.91 5.69
C CYS A 41 -11.68 12.41 5.07
N PRO A 42 -11.87 12.28 3.74
CA PRO A 42 -13.10 12.67 3.06
C PRO A 42 -14.36 12.13 3.74
N ALA A 43 -15.40 12.96 3.84
CA ALA A 43 -16.68 12.58 4.45
C ALA A 43 -17.54 11.81 3.45
N GLY A 44 -18.49 11.01 3.96
CA GLY A 44 -19.43 10.22 3.17
C GLY A 44 -19.21 8.72 3.30
N MET A 45 -20.27 7.95 3.03
CA MET A 45 -20.23 6.48 3.11
C MET A 45 -19.38 5.87 2.00
N GLU A 46 -19.29 6.53 0.85
CA GLU A 46 -18.43 6.18 -0.29
C GLU A 46 -16.94 6.19 0.09
N HIS A 47 -16.57 6.99 1.10
CA HIS A 47 -15.19 7.12 1.61
C HIS A 47 -14.95 6.37 2.92
N ILE A 48 -15.87 5.50 3.35
CA ILE A 48 -15.77 4.80 4.64
C ILE A 48 -14.46 4.00 4.76
N HIS A 49 -13.98 3.41 3.66
CA HIS A 49 -12.73 2.65 3.63
C HIS A 49 -11.49 3.52 3.91
N ILE A 50 -11.46 4.79 3.42
CA ILE A 50 -10.36 5.72 3.72
C ILE A 50 -10.41 6.14 5.19
N ARG A 51 -11.62 6.42 5.71
CA ARG A 51 -11.81 6.80 7.11
C ARG A 51 -11.42 5.68 8.08
N LEU A 52 -11.79 4.44 7.75
CA LEU A 52 -11.35 3.26 8.51
C LEU A 52 -9.85 3.04 8.39
N ALA A 53 -9.26 3.26 7.21
CA ALA A 53 -7.81 3.22 7.05
C ALA A 53 -7.13 4.29 7.91
N GLY A 54 -7.64 5.52 7.93
CA GLY A 54 -7.16 6.59 8.82
C GLY A 54 -7.28 6.25 10.31
N LEU A 55 -8.34 5.53 10.70
CA LEU A 55 -8.51 5.09 12.08
C LEU A 55 -7.54 3.97 12.48
N PHE A 56 -7.15 3.11 11.54
CA PHE A 56 -6.40 1.87 11.81
C PHE A 56 -4.96 1.87 11.32
N HIS A 57 -4.50 2.90 10.56
CA HIS A 57 -3.17 2.86 9.94
C HIS A 57 -2.05 2.62 10.95
N ASP A 58 -2.16 3.18 12.12
CA ASP A 58 -1.18 3.16 13.20
C ASP A 58 -1.49 2.20 14.36
N ILE A 59 -2.57 1.42 14.27
CA ILE A 59 -3.06 0.55 15.36
C ILE A 59 -2.05 -0.53 15.77
N GLY A 60 -1.09 -0.83 14.91
CA GLY A 60 0.01 -1.76 15.17
C GLY A 60 1.18 -1.18 15.95
N LYS A 61 1.27 0.15 16.11
CA LYS A 61 2.39 0.82 16.79
C LYS A 61 2.65 0.30 18.20
N PRO A 62 1.64 0.12 19.07
CA PRO A 62 1.88 -0.42 20.41
C PRO A 62 2.58 -1.78 20.42
N ALA A 63 2.27 -2.65 19.46
CA ALA A 63 2.82 -4.00 19.37
C ALA A 63 4.28 -4.07 18.92
N VAL A 64 4.77 -3.05 18.21
CA VAL A 64 6.14 -3.00 17.67
C VAL A 64 7.01 -1.91 18.30
N ARG A 65 6.49 -1.18 19.29
CA ARG A 65 7.20 -0.09 19.97
C ARG A 65 8.51 -0.59 20.55
N LYS A 66 9.59 0.08 20.19
CA LYS A 66 10.90 -0.08 20.83
C LYS A 66 11.35 1.26 21.34
N GLU A 67 11.79 1.31 22.59
CA GLU A 67 12.32 2.49 23.25
C GLU A 67 13.84 2.39 23.31
N ALA A 68 14.53 3.43 22.87
CA ALA A 68 15.97 3.56 22.97
C ALA A 68 16.38 4.14 24.32
N SER A 69 17.67 4.04 24.66
CA SER A 69 18.21 4.53 25.93
C SER A 69 18.11 6.05 26.11
N ASP A 70 17.93 6.79 25.02
CA ASP A 70 17.70 8.26 25.01
C ASP A 70 16.22 8.65 25.14
N GLY A 71 15.32 7.68 25.33
CA GLY A 71 13.87 7.87 25.43
C GLY A 71 13.17 8.03 24.08
N SER A 72 13.88 7.95 22.95
CA SER A 72 13.26 7.93 21.63
C SER A 72 12.55 6.61 21.37
N CYS A 73 11.49 6.66 20.55
CA CYS A 73 10.69 5.47 20.20
C CYS A 73 10.73 5.22 18.71
N THR A 74 10.79 3.95 18.33
CA THR A 74 10.68 3.48 16.94
C THR A 74 9.55 2.47 16.78
N PHE A 75 8.97 2.42 15.57
CA PHE A 75 7.79 1.60 15.24
C PHE A 75 7.98 0.86 13.91
N TYR A 76 9.14 0.25 13.70
CA TYR A 76 9.47 -0.39 12.44
C TYR A 76 8.47 -1.48 12.05
N ARG A 77 8.00 -1.42 10.79
CA ARG A 77 7.05 -2.36 10.18
C ARG A 77 5.68 -2.40 10.88
N HIS A 78 5.28 -1.29 11.52
CA HIS A 78 3.93 -1.21 12.12
C HIS A 78 2.83 -1.30 11.06
N GLU A 79 3.06 -0.85 9.82
CA GLU A 79 2.12 -0.92 8.71
C GLU A 79 1.64 -2.35 8.43
N GLY A 80 2.56 -3.31 8.42
CA GLY A 80 2.22 -4.73 8.23
C GLY A 80 1.49 -5.36 9.43
N VAL A 81 1.76 -4.88 10.65
CA VAL A 81 1.00 -5.30 11.85
C VAL A 81 -0.38 -4.65 11.84
N SER A 82 -0.46 -3.35 11.54
CA SER A 82 -1.71 -2.60 11.41
C SER A 82 -2.63 -3.23 10.37
N GLU A 83 -2.10 -3.64 9.20
CA GLU A 83 -2.85 -4.35 8.15
C GLU A 83 -3.51 -5.62 8.69
N LYS A 84 -2.74 -6.49 9.36
CA LYS A 84 -3.27 -7.75 9.93
C LYS A 84 -4.32 -7.50 11.00
N MET A 85 -4.09 -6.52 11.88
CA MET A 85 -5.05 -6.12 12.91
C MET A 85 -6.33 -5.55 12.28
N THR A 86 -6.22 -4.69 11.27
CA THR A 86 -7.35 -4.14 10.49
C THR A 86 -8.22 -5.27 9.92
N ARG A 87 -7.61 -6.25 9.26
CA ARG A 87 -8.33 -7.42 8.73
C ARG A 87 -9.07 -8.20 9.81
N SER A 88 -8.44 -8.40 10.97
CA SER A 88 -9.05 -9.11 12.10
C SER A 88 -10.24 -8.35 12.68
N ILE A 89 -10.06 -7.05 12.94
CA ILE A 89 -11.10 -6.15 13.47
C ILE A 89 -12.30 -6.09 12.53
N MET A 90 -12.08 -5.81 11.25
CA MET A 90 -13.15 -5.65 10.28
C MET A 90 -13.92 -6.96 10.03
N ARG A 91 -13.25 -8.13 10.07
CA ARG A 91 -13.95 -9.43 10.05
C ARG A 91 -14.83 -9.61 11.28
N ARG A 92 -14.33 -9.28 12.47
CA ARG A 92 -15.09 -9.32 13.73
C ARG A 92 -16.32 -8.42 13.67
N LEU A 93 -16.19 -7.25 13.05
CA LEU A 93 -17.26 -6.26 12.85
C LEU A 93 -18.16 -6.57 11.64
N LYS A 94 -17.94 -7.70 10.93
CA LYS A 94 -18.77 -8.20 9.84
C LYS A 94 -18.78 -7.34 8.57
N TYR A 95 -17.70 -6.63 8.29
CA TYR A 95 -17.49 -5.98 6.97
C TYR A 95 -17.35 -7.05 5.87
N SER A 96 -17.67 -6.68 4.63
CA SER A 96 -17.45 -7.53 3.45
C SER A 96 -15.96 -7.73 3.17
N ASN A 97 -15.60 -8.81 2.47
CA ASN A 97 -14.21 -9.05 2.09
C ASN A 97 -13.65 -7.91 1.21
N ALA A 98 -14.45 -7.35 0.31
CA ALA A 98 -14.03 -6.23 -0.54
C ALA A 98 -13.67 -4.97 0.28
N GLU A 99 -14.49 -4.62 1.29
CA GLU A 99 -14.20 -3.50 2.18
C GLU A 99 -12.96 -3.77 3.04
N ILE A 100 -12.82 -5.00 3.54
CA ILE A 100 -11.64 -5.43 4.31
C ILE A 100 -10.38 -5.31 3.46
N ASP A 101 -10.40 -5.86 2.23
CA ASP A 101 -9.25 -5.87 1.35
C ASP A 101 -8.84 -4.45 0.97
N LYS A 102 -9.78 -3.59 0.60
CA LYS A 102 -9.51 -2.20 0.24
C LYS A 102 -8.94 -1.40 1.42
N THR A 103 -9.56 -1.49 2.60
CA THR A 103 -9.11 -0.76 3.80
C THR A 103 -7.73 -1.25 4.25
N ALA A 104 -7.54 -2.58 4.34
CA ALA A 104 -6.28 -3.17 4.79
C ALA A 104 -5.13 -2.87 3.81
N HIS A 105 -5.41 -2.80 2.51
CA HIS A 105 -4.43 -2.40 1.50
C HIS A 105 -3.96 -0.95 1.69
N LEU A 106 -4.88 0.00 1.92
CA LEU A 106 -4.52 1.39 2.23
C LEU A 106 -3.68 1.47 3.51
N VAL A 107 -4.01 0.68 4.54
CA VAL A 107 -3.23 0.61 5.77
C VAL A 107 -1.83 0.03 5.52
N ALA A 108 -1.69 -0.99 4.68
CA ALA A 108 -0.38 -1.56 4.34
C ALA A 108 0.53 -0.57 3.60
N GLU A 109 -0.06 0.26 2.74
CA GLU A 109 0.66 1.17 1.84
C GLU A 109 0.81 2.59 2.39
N HIS A 110 0.24 2.94 3.57
CA HIS A 110 0.23 4.33 4.07
C HIS A 110 1.63 4.93 4.28
N MET A 111 2.64 4.09 4.57
CA MET A 111 4.04 4.51 4.76
C MET A 111 4.81 4.69 3.44
N PHE A 112 4.12 4.84 2.30
CA PHE A 112 4.82 5.07 1.05
C PHE A 112 5.70 6.32 1.08
N HIS A 113 6.78 6.25 0.34
CA HIS A 113 7.72 7.35 0.15
C HIS A 113 7.83 7.67 -1.35
N TYR A 114 8.07 8.92 -1.68
CA TYR A 114 8.43 9.39 -3.02
C TYR A 114 9.62 10.34 -2.92
N ALA A 115 10.53 10.25 -3.88
CA ALA A 115 11.61 11.21 -4.06
C ALA A 115 11.67 11.64 -5.53
N PRO A 116 11.96 12.92 -5.84
CA PRO A 116 12.11 13.40 -7.22
C PRO A 116 13.15 12.63 -8.04
N SER A 117 14.11 11.98 -7.37
CA SER A 117 15.12 11.13 -7.99
C SER A 117 14.62 9.75 -8.45
N TRP A 118 13.37 9.39 -8.17
CA TRP A 118 12.82 8.13 -8.67
C TRP A 118 12.82 8.10 -10.20
N THR A 119 13.15 6.95 -10.78
CA THR A 119 12.97 6.70 -12.20
C THR A 119 11.49 6.49 -12.54
N ASP A 120 11.10 6.61 -13.80
CA ASP A 120 9.73 6.30 -14.22
C ASP A 120 9.39 4.83 -13.98
N ALA A 121 10.35 3.93 -14.12
CA ALA A 121 10.20 2.53 -13.72
C ALA A 121 9.82 2.37 -12.23
N ALA A 122 10.42 3.15 -11.33
CA ALA A 122 10.07 3.13 -9.92
C ALA A 122 8.63 3.64 -9.67
N VAL A 123 8.21 4.66 -10.43
CA VAL A 123 6.83 5.16 -10.36
C VAL A 123 5.84 4.13 -10.93
N ARG A 124 6.16 3.46 -12.06
CA ARG A 124 5.33 2.36 -12.59
C ARG A 124 5.17 1.23 -11.58
N ARG A 125 6.25 0.82 -10.90
CA ARG A 125 6.19 -0.18 -9.81
C ARG A 125 5.31 0.28 -8.65
N PHE A 126 5.35 1.55 -8.29
CA PHE A 126 4.44 2.11 -7.28
C PHE A 126 2.97 2.00 -7.74
N ILE A 127 2.67 2.37 -9.00
CA ILE A 127 1.32 2.28 -9.57
C ILE A 127 0.82 0.82 -9.54
N VAL A 128 1.66 -0.14 -9.92
CA VAL A 128 1.32 -1.57 -9.90
C VAL A 128 1.07 -2.08 -8.48
N ARG A 129 1.95 -1.72 -7.54
CA ARG A 129 1.86 -2.17 -6.14
C ARG A 129 0.62 -1.63 -5.44
N VAL A 130 0.33 -0.35 -5.61
CA VAL A 130 -0.82 0.32 -4.98
C VAL A 130 -2.12 -0.02 -5.70
N GLY A 131 -2.07 -0.19 -7.03
CA GLY A 131 -3.23 -0.24 -7.91
C GLY A 131 -3.72 1.17 -8.25
N LYS A 132 -3.85 1.47 -9.55
CA LYS A 132 -4.23 2.81 -10.02
C LYS A 132 -5.53 3.33 -9.38
N GLU A 133 -6.46 2.43 -9.08
CA GLU A 133 -7.76 2.72 -8.47
C GLU A 133 -7.69 3.11 -6.99
N ASN A 134 -6.54 2.89 -6.34
CA ASN A 134 -6.35 3.18 -4.91
C ASN A 134 -5.44 4.39 -4.67
N ILE A 135 -4.83 4.97 -5.72
CA ILE A 135 -3.83 6.04 -5.58
C ILE A 135 -4.45 7.29 -4.94
N ASP A 136 -5.61 7.72 -5.43
CA ASP A 136 -6.31 8.90 -4.90
C ASP A 136 -6.70 8.70 -3.43
N ASP A 137 -7.20 7.51 -3.09
CA ASP A 137 -7.56 7.15 -1.72
C ASP A 137 -6.33 7.15 -0.80
N LEU A 138 -5.20 6.62 -1.28
CA LEU A 138 -3.94 6.59 -0.54
C LEU A 138 -3.38 8.01 -0.33
N PHE A 139 -3.49 8.87 -1.33
CA PHE A 139 -3.07 10.28 -1.22
C PHE A 139 -3.98 11.08 -0.30
N ALA A 140 -5.29 10.82 -0.32
CA ALA A 140 -6.22 11.41 0.65
C ALA A 140 -5.87 10.97 2.08
N LEU A 141 -5.56 9.69 2.29
CA LEU A 141 -5.07 9.18 3.58
C LEU A 141 -3.77 9.87 4.01
N ARG A 142 -2.79 10.04 3.11
CA ARG A 142 -1.53 10.73 3.43
C ARG A 142 -1.75 12.20 3.82
N LYS A 143 -2.65 12.92 3.15
CA LYS A 143 -3.00 14.31 3.52
C LYS A 143 -3.63 14.36 4.90
N ALA A 144 -4.52 13.43 5.21
CA ALA A 144 -5.14 13.32 6.52
C ALA A 144 -4.13 12.96 7.61
N ASP A 145 -3.17 12.06 7.33
CA ASP A 145 -2.10 11.67 8.24
C ASP A 145 -1.20 12.87 8.61
N VAL A 146 -0.78 13.66 7.62
CA VAL A 146 0.00 14.89 7.86
C VAL A 146 -0.78 15.88 8.74
N PHE A 147 -2.10 16.05 8.50
CA PHE A 147 -2.94 16.84 9.39
C PHE A 147 -2.95 16.28 10.82
N GLY A 148 -3.00 14.96 10.98
CA GLY A 148 -3.00 14.28 12.28
C GLY A 148 -1.73 14.51 13.11
N LEU A 149 -0.60 14.93 12.51
CA LEU A 149 0.65 15.19 13.24
C LEU A 149 0.50 16.36 14.22
N THR A 150 -0.10 17.45 13.77
CA THR A 150 -0.16 18.73 14.53
C THR A 150 -1.57 19.28 14.69
N GLY A 151 -2.57 18.72 14.02
CA GLY A 151 -3.91 19.28 13.89
C GLY A 151 -4.00 20.49 12.96
N THR A 152 -2.93 20.79 12.21
CA THR A 152 -2.88 21.91 11.25
C THR A 152 -2.70 21.36 9.84
N TYR A 153 -3.52 21.84 8.91
CA TYR A 153 -3.44 21.40 7.51
C TYR A 153 -2.15 21.93 6.87
N THR A 154 -1.35 21.01 6.37
CA THR A 154 -0.19 21.31 5.54
C THR A 154 -0.22 20.36 4.36
N GLU A 155 -0.27 20.90 3.13
CA GLU A 155 -0.23 20.03 1.95
C GLU A 155 1.19 19.47 1.79
N PRO A 156 1.33 18.14 1.67
CA PRO A 156 2.64 17.54 1.39
C PRO A 156 3.10 17.92 -0.02
N ASN A 157 4.07 18.81 -0.15
CA ASN A 157 4.54 19.37 -1.43
C ASN A 157 4.89 18.29 -2.46
N PHE A 158 5.44 17.16 -2.00
CA PHE A 158 5.80 16.07 -2.89
C PHE A 158 4.60 15.40 -3.58
N LEU A 159 3.40 15.46 -3.00
CA LEU A 159 2.21 14.83 -3.61
C LEU A 159 1.78 15.52 -4.90
N VAL A 160 1.94 16.84 -5.02
CA VAL A 160 1.59 17.58 -6.24
C VAL A 160 2.47 17.12 -7.41
N GLU A 161 3.78 17.09 -7.19
CA GLU A 161 4.74 16.60 -8.19
C GLU A 161 4.50 15.12 -8.53
N PHE A 162 4.30 14.30 -7.50
CA PHE A 162 4.11 12.87 -7.67
C PHE A 162 2.82 12.55 -8.44
N THR A 163 1.71 13.24 -8.12
CA THR A 163 0.45 13.12 -8.87
C THR A 163 0.65 13.46 -10.35
N ALA A 164 1.26 14.62 -10.65
CA ALA A 164 1.50 15.04 -12.03
C ALA A 164 2.37 14.02 -12.81
N ARG A 165 3.35 13.42 -12.14
CA ARG A 165 4.21 12.40 -12.73
C ARG A 165 3.47 11.09 -12.99
N ILE A 166 2.64 10.63 -12.03
CA ILE A 166 1.77 9.46 -12.21
C ILE A 166 0.80 9.68 -13.36
N ASP A 167 0.15 10.85 -13.43
CA ASP A 167 -0.79 11.20 -14.50
C ASP A 167 -0.13 11.16 -15.87
N ASN A 168 1.11 11.62 -16.00
CA ASN A 168 1.86 11.58 -17.24
C ASN A 168 2.17 10.13 -17.65
N ILE A 169 2.65 9.31 -16.70
CA ILE A 169 2.94 7.89 -16.94
C ILE A 169 1.67 7.11 -17.32
N LEU A 170 0.52 7.39 -16.66
CA LEU A 170 -0.75 6.74 -16.97
C LEU A 170 -1.35 7.14 -18.32
N LYS A 171 -0.94 8.28 -18.90
CA LYS A 171 -1.31 8.68 -20.29
C LYS A 171 -0.51 7.93 -21.35
N GLU A 172 0.69 7.43 -21.00
CA GLU A 172 1.46 6.56 -21.85
C GLU A 172 0.77 5.19 -21.89
N GLU A 173 0.66 4.56 -23.07
CA GLU A 173 0.15 3.20 -23.19
C GLU A 173 1.17 2.23 -22.57
N GLY A 174 0.95 1.82 -21.33
CA GLY A 174 1.84 0.95 -20.56
C GLY A 174 1.11 -0.25 -19.95
N ALA A 175 1.85 -1.33 -19.69
CA ALA A 175 1.35 -2.45 -18.91
C ALA A 175 1.55 -2.17 -17.42
N TYR A 176 0.44 -2.13 -16.67
CA TYR A 176 0.42 -1.92 -15.22
C TYR A 176 -0.12 -3.13 -14.46
N SER A 177 -0.38 -4.23 -15.18
CA SER A 177 -0.78 -5.50 -14.59
C SER A 177 -0.39 -6.66 -15.50
N LEU A 178 -0.42 -7.89 -14.97
CA LEU A 178 -0.19 -9.10 -15.78
C LEU A 178 -1.19 -9.24 -16.95
N LYS A 179 -2.36 -8.59 -16.88
CA LYS A 179 -3.36 -8.62 -17.95
C LYS A 179 -3.01 -7.73 -19.13
N ASP A 180 -2.15 -6.75 -18.90
CA ASP A 180 -1.74 -5.76 -19.90
C ASP A 180 -0.49 -6.22 -20.68
N LEU A 181 0.14 -7.34 -20.29
CA LEU A 181 1.24 -7.92 -21.03
C LEU A 181 0.77 -8.40 -22.41
N ALA A 182 1.61 -8.21 -23.44
CA ALA A 182 1.38 -8.71 -24.78
C ALA A 182 1.36 -10.24 -24.87
N VAL A 183 1.83 -10.93 -23.83
CA VAL A 183 1.80 -12.39 -23.67
C VAL A 183 1.00 -12.80 -22.44
N ASN A 184 0.43 -13.98 -22.47
CA ASN A 184 -0.31 -14.54 -21.35
C ASN A 184 0.10 -16.00 -21.09
N GLY A 185 -0.50 -16.64 -20.08
CA GLY A 185 -0.16 -18.01 -19.72
C GLY A 185 -0.34 -19.04 -20.86
N LYS A 186 -1.28 -18.82 -21.79
CA LYS A 186 -1.46 -19.72 -22.96
C LYS A 186 -0.32 -19.57 -23.95
N ASP A 187 0.15 -18.34 -24.18
CA ASP A 187 1.29 -18.07 -25.06
C ASP A 187 2.55 -18.76 -24.50
N LEU A 188 2.79 -18.67 -23.18
CA LEU A 188 3.93 -19.32 -22.52
C LEU A 188 3.85 -20.86 -22.56
N MET A 189 2.63 -21.41 -22.38
CA MET A 189 2.44 -22.86 -22.51
C MET A 189 2.68 -23.35 -23.94
N ALA A 190 2.36 -22.55 -24.95
CA ALA A 190 2.59 -22.89 -26.36
C ALA A 190 4.08 -23.02 -26.72
N ILE A 191 4.97 -22.32 -25.98
CA ILE A 191 6.42 -22.45 -26.13
C ILE A 191 7.05 -23.48 -25.16
N GLY A 192 6.24 -24.31 -24.50
CA GLY A 192 6.70 -25.43 -23.68
C GLY A 192 6.88 -25.16 -22.20
N ILE A 193 6.48 -23.99 -21.68
CA ILE A 193 6.52 -23.69 -20.25
C ILE A 193 5.28 -24.29 -19.57
N PRO A 194 5.45 -25.24 -18.61
CA PRO A 194 4.32 -25.93 -18.00
C PRO A 194 3.49 -25.01 -17.11
N ALA A 195 2.17 -25.27 -17.04
CA ALA A 195 1.30 -24.60 -16.09
C ALA A 195 1.75 -24.84 -14.65
N GLY A 196 1.62 -23.81 -13.79
CA GLY A 196 1.95 -23.89 -12.39
C GLY A 196 2.75 -22.70 -11.88
N LYS A 197 3.39 -22.86 -10.72
CA LYS A 197 4.10 -21.79 -10.02
C LYS A 197 5.19 -21.13 -10.88
N CYS A 198 5.93 -21.94 -11.65
CA CYS A 198 7.00 -21.45 -12.53
C CYS A 198 6.46 -20.45 -13.58
N LEU A 199 5.33 -20.79 -14.23
CA LEU A 199 4.68 -19.89 -15.21
C LEU A 199 4.28 -18.56 -14.59
N GLY A 200 3.74 -18.56 -13.37
CA GLY A 200 3.39 -17.34 -12.64
C GLY A 200 4.60 -16.46 -12.34
N LEU A 201 5.73 -17.07 -11.94
CA LEU A 201 6.98 -16.34 -11.69
C LEU A 201 7.52 -15.70 -12.97
N ILE A 202 7.51 -16.44 -14.08
CA ILE A 202 7.95 -15.90 -15.39
C ILE A 202 7.06 -14.72 -15.82
N LEU A 203 5.74 -14.82 -15.72
CA LEU A 203 4.85 -13.69 -16.03
C LEU A 203 5.14 -12.47 -15.17
N HIS A 204 5.48 -12.66 -13.90
CA HIS A 204 5.87 -11.55 -13.02
C HIS A 204 7.20 -10.94 -13.46
N ASP A 205 8.21 -11.75 -13.78
CA ASP A 205 9.51 -11.25 -14.26
C ASP A 205 9.38 -10.51 -15.61
N LEU A 206 8.48 -10.96 -16.50
CA LEU A 206 8.15 -10.26 -17.74
C LEU A 206 7.49 -8.91 -17.46
N LEU A 207 6.59 -8.84 -16.48
CA LEU A 207 6.00 -7.56 -16.07
C LEU A 207 7.08 -6.60 -15.55
N GLU A 208 7.99 -7.07 -14.70
CA GLU A 208 9.12 -6.25 -14.24
C GLU A 208 9.97 -5.71 -15.40
N THR A 209 10.21 -6.54 -16.42
CA THR A 209 10.92 -6.13 -17.65
C THR A 209 10.19 -4.98 -18.37
N VAL A 210 8.87 -5.10 -18.52
CA VAL A 210 8.04 -4.06 -19.16
C VAL A 210 7.92 -2.80 -18.30
N LEU A 211 7.92 -2.93 -16.98
CA LEU A 211 7.94 -1.76 -16.08
C LEU A 211 9.24 -0.96 -16.20
N ASP A 212 10.36 -1.64 -16.48
CA ASP A 212 11.64 -0.98 -16.76
C ASP A 212 11.63 -0.32 -18.13
N ASP A 213 11.15 -1.00 -19.16
CA ASP A 213 11.13 -0.56 -20.55
C ASP A 213 9.81 -0.97 -21.24
N PRO A 214 8.81 -0.06 -21.31
CA PRO A 214 7.51 -0.35 -21.91
C PRO A 214 7.55 -0.79 -23.38
N ASP A 215 8.56 -0.40 -24.14
CA ASP A 215 8.70 -0.75 -25.56
C ASP A 215 8.95 -2.26 -25.75
N GLN A 216 9.35 -2.97 -24.69
CA GLN A 216 9.50 -4.43 -24.71
C GLN A 216 8.18 -5.20 -24.62
N ASN A 217 7.04 -4.51 -24.44
CA ASN A 217 5.74 -5.18 -24.33
C ASN A 217 5.20 -5.66 -25.68
N THR A 218 5.94 -6.50 -26.35
CA THR A 218 5.53 -7.18 -27.60
C THR A 218 5.78 -8.68 -27.49
N LYS A 219 5.03 -9.50 -28.26
CA LYS A 219 5.24 -10.96 -28.24
C LYS A 219 6.64 -11.35 -28.71
N GLU A 220 7.15 -10.62 -29.70
CA GLU A 220 8.46 -10.82 -30.29
C GLU A 220 9.59 -10.63 -29.28
N MET A 221 9.44 -9.69 -28.36
CA MET A 221 10.43 -9.40 -27.30
C MET A 221 10.24 -10.33 -26.08
N LEU A 222 8.99 -10.53 -25.64
CA LEU A 222 8.71 -11.21 -24.37
C LEU A 222 8.85 -12.73 -24.44
N LEU A 223 8.55 -13.38 -25.59
CA LEU A 223 8.66 -14.86 -25.68
C LEU A 223 10.10 -15.36 -25.58
N PRO A 224 11.11 -14.75 -26.24
CA PRO A 224 12.52 -15.12 -26.03
C PRO A 224 12.97 -14.93 -24.58
N ILE A 225 12.56 -13.84 -23.93
CA ILE A 225 12.88 -13.56 -22.52
C ILE A 225 12.27 -14.65 -21.62
N ALA A 226 10.99 -15.03 -21.86
CA ALA A 226 10.32 -16.09 -21.12
C ALA A 226 11.05 -17.43 -21.24
N THR A 227 11.52 -17.78 -22.45
CA THR A 227 12.29 -19.01 -22.69
C THR A 227 13.60 -19.00 -21.89
N ALA A 228 14.36 -17.90 -21.95
CA ALA A 228 15.61 -17.78 -21.21
C ALA A 228 15.42 -17.85 -19.69
N LEU A 229 14.34 -17.22 -19.16
CA LEU A 229 13.98 -17.32 -17.75
C LEU A 229 13.64 -18.76 -17.34
N TYR A 230 12.88 -19.48 -18.17
CA TYR A 230 12.52 -20.87 -17.93
C TYR A 230 13.75 -21.79 -17.89
N GLU A 231 14.63 -21.67 -18.88
CA GLU A 231 15.89 -22.43 -18.93
C GLU A 231 16.78 -22.16 -17.69
N ARG A 232 16.82 -20.90 -17.24
CA ARG A 232 17.55 -20.53 -16.02
C ARG A 232 16.96 -21.22 -14.79
N ILE A 233 15.63 -21.22 -14.63
CA ILE A 233 14.95 -21.88 -13.50
C ILE A 233 15.24 -23.37 -13.50
N GLN A 234 15.23 -24.04 -14.67
CA GLN A 234 15.51 -25.48 -14.78
C GLN A 234 16.95 -25.87 -14.40
N ARG A 235 17.94 -24.99 -14.60
CA ARG A 235 19.36 -25.27 -14.22
C ARG A 235 19.59 -25.24 -12.71
N PHE A 236 18.69 -24.66 -11.94
CA PHE A 236 18.81 -24.53 -10.48
C PHE A 236 17.85 -25.44 -9.70
N GLN A 237 17.09 -26.31 -10.38
CA GLN A 237 16.29 -27.39 -9.79
C GLN A 237 17.01 -28.75 -9.91
#